data_9b8265af50c49fe3d2bff5c2d0f9a130
#
_entry.id   9b8265af50c49fe3d2bff5c2d0f9a130
#
_cell.length_a   1.000
_cell.length_b   1.000
_cell.length_c   1.000
_cell.angle_alpha   90.00
_cell.angle_beta   90.00
_cell.angle_gamma   90.00
#
_symmetry.space_group_name_H-M   'P 1'
#
loop_
_entity.id
_entity.type
_entity.pdbx_description
1 polymer ?
#
loop_
_entity_poly.entity_id
_entity_poly.type
_entity_poly.pdbx_seq_one_letter_code
_entity_poly.pdbx_strand_id
1 'polypeptide(L)'
;MSTSTKALARTLGTPLTIAAGAVLLRVISGVGFVNYDTLYALAWGGQLSRGSVPAYDVPIAPTPHPLVELLGVVLSPLGPHAVADVTIALGFLALSACGWVIYRLGAEWFGRAAGALAALIFLTRVPVLSYGVRAYVDIPYLLMVLGALLVETRRRGHTARRAGSGLPVLALLALAGLLRPEAWALSGLYWLYLMDLVPRWSRSSARERSLHTREVARSRLTLLALAAPLVWILSDLAITGHPFWSLTNTQHTVETLHRYTGIANVPEYIPRRIGEILRPPVLVGAAIGGALSLLWLRSRALLGAAAGLLAVLVFAAFATVGLPINTRYAFLAAAILCVFCGAGAFGWTRLPRGDSRRPWWMAEGAIVLLALIAYTPSQYRSADRQFGELARQQSIEGDLVALVRNHAIDLRCGPVGVPNHAPVPLLALYLKTSPRSVVSLQTGHIATGIYVDPASNEVEDDYVLDPRDPHQAVSVPPGFTEKGANRSWLIFQRCT
;
A
#
# COMPACT_ATOMS: atom_id res chain seq x y z
N MET A 1 36.19 2.90 -21.46
CA MET A 1 34.77 3.26 -21.43
C MET A 1 34.66 4.78 -21.37
N SER A 2 34.00 5.36 -22.35
CA SER A 2 33.83 6.82 -22.44
C SER A 2 33.00 7.34 -21.26
N THR A 3 33.13 8.64 -20.93
CA THR A 3 32.30 9.33 -19.90
C THR A 3 30.81 9.19 -20.19
N SER A 4 30.41 9.17 -21.45
CA SER A 4 29.04 8.96 -21.92
C SER A 4 28.52 7.55 -21.57
N THR A 5 29.31 6.49 -21.76
CA THR A 5 28.92 5.11 -21.44
C THR A 5 28.75 4.90 -19.94
N LYS A 6 29.56 5.55 -19.11
CA LYS A 6 29.42 5.52 -17.64
C LYS A 6 28.20 6.30 -17.15
N ALA A 7 27.85 7.41 -17.79
CA ALA A 7 26.65 8.17 -17.49
C ALA A 7 25.40 7.37 -17.86
N LEU A 8 25.33 6.79 -19.05
CA LEU A 8 24.22 5.95 -19.52
C LEU A 8 24.03 4.71 -18.64
N ALA A 9 25.12 4.01 -18.26
CA ALA A 9 25.07 2.86 -17.35
C ALA A 9 24.55 3.23 -15.94
N ARG A 10 24.84 4.44 -15.44
CA ARG A 10 24.29 4.95 -14.17
C ARG A 10 22.81 5.29 -14.27
N THR A 11 22.36 5.86 -15.39
CA THR A 11 20.97 6.27 -15.59
C THR A 11 20.06 5.06 -15.79
N LEU A 12 20.49 4.06 -16.55
CA LEU A 12 19.71 2.85 -16.83
C LEU A 12 19.83 1.78 -15.74
N GLY A 13 20.88 1.79 -14.93
CA GLY A 13 21.14 0.78 -13.90
C GLY A 13 20.03 0.67 -12.86
N THR A 14 19.48 1.79 -12.40
CA THR A 14 18.39 1.79 -11.41
C THR A 14 17.07 1.22 -11.95
N PRO A 15 16.52 1.69 -13.09
CA PRO A 15 15.31 1.11 -13.66
C PRO A 15 15.44 -0.39 -13.98
N LEU A 16 16.58 -0.81 -14.53
CA LEU A 16 16.86 -2.21 -14.83
C LEU A 16 16.90 -3.08 -13.56
N THR A 17 17.52 -2.59 -12.49
CA THR A 17 17.54 -3.30 -11.20
C THR A 17 16.13 -3.47 -10.64
N ILE A 18 15.30 -2.42 -10.69
CA ILE A 18 13.91 -2.48 -10.23
C ILE A 18 13.10 -3.45 -11.10
N ALA A 19 13.24 -3.39 -12.43
CA ALA A 19 12.54 -4.29 -13.33
C ALA A 19 12.97 -5.77 -13.13
N ALA A 20 14.27 -6.03 -13.02
CA ALA A 20 14.79 -7.36 -12.73
C ALA A 20 14.29 -7.90 -11.38
N GLY A 21 14.27 -7.05 -10.34
CA GLY A 21 13.72 -7.39 -9.04
C GLY A 21 12.21 -7.69 -9.10
N ALA A 22 11.43 -6.93 -9.87
CA ALA A 22 10.01 -7.18 -10.07
C ALA A 22 9.75 -8.53 -10.77
N VAL A 23 10.51 -8.82 -11.82
CA VAL A 23 10.44 -10.14 -12.51
C VAL A 23 10.82 -11.28 -11.55
N LEU A 24 11.90 -11.12 -10.80
CA LEU A 24 12.31 -12.12 -9.80
C LEU A 24 11.22 -12.36 -8.74
N LEU A 25 10.63 -11.30 -8.19
CA LEU A 25 9.53 -11.41 -7.23
C LEU A 25 8.32 -12.10 -7.85
N ARG A 26 7.96 -11.79 -9.10
CA ARG A 26 6.86 -12.45 -9.81
C ARG A 26 7.11 -13.95 -10.03
N VAL A 27 8.34 -14.33 -10.39
CA VAL A 27 8.72 -15.73 -10.58
C VAL A 27 8.71 -16.50 -9.27
N ILE A 28 9.29 -15.92 -8.19
CA ILE A 28 9.34 -16.58 -6.88
C ILE A 28 7.95 -16.71 -6.26
N SER A 29 7.09 -15.70 -6.37
CA SER A 29 5.76 -15.75 -5.79
C SER A 29 4.82 -16.72 -6.53
N GLY A 30 5.01 -16.92 -7.82
CA GLY A 30 4.12 -17.73 -8.67
C GLY A 30 2.70 -17.15 -8.84
N VAL A 31 2.28 -16.24 -7.99
CA VAL A 31 0.93 -15.65 -7.92
C VAL A 31 0.95 -14.15 -8.17
N GLY A 32 -0.18 -13.62 -8.65
CA GLY A 32 -0.40 -12.18 -8.82
C GLY A 32 -1.81 -11.91 -9.30
N PHE A 33 -2.56 -11.11 -8.55
CA PHE A 33 -3.93 -10.70 -8.87
C PHE A 33 -4.25 -9.33 -8.25
N VAL A 34 -5.38 -8.76 -8.60
CA VAL A 34 -5.77 -7.44 -8.14
C VAL A 34 -6.71 -7.60 -6.94
N ASN A 35 -6.37 -6.99 -5.80
CA ASN A 35 -7.18 -7.07 -4.60
C ASN A 35 -8.50 -6.29 -4.71
N TYR A 36 -9.39 -6.53 -3.73
CA TYR A 36 -10.72 -5.95 -3.61
C TYR A 36 -10.74 -4.41 -3.71
N ASP A 37 -9.90 -3.71 -2.92
CA ASP A 37 -9.89 -2.23 -2.87
C ASP A 37 -9.47 -1.65 -4.24
N THR A 38 -8.43 -2.24 -4.84
CA THR A 38 -7.90 -1.81 -6.15
C THR A 38 -8.87 -2.14 -7.28
N LEU A 39 -9.57 -3.30 -7.23
CA LEU A 39 -10.62 -3.65 -8.21
C LEU A 39 -11.75 -2.64 -8.24
N TYR A 40 -12.24 -2.18 -7.07
CA TYR A 40 -13.24 -1.13 -7.00
C TYR A 40 -12.77 0.16 -7.65
N ALA A 41 -11.57 0.63 -7.28
CA ALA A 41 -11.03 1.87 -7.84
C ALA A 41 -10.86 1.79 -9.37
N LEU A 42 -10.44 0.64 -9.91
CA LEU A 42 -10.35 0.40 -11.35
C LEU A 42 -11.74 0.35 -12.01
N ALA A 43 -12.73 -0.28 -11.39
CA ALA A 43 -14.11 -0.32 -11.88
C ALA A 43 -14.74 1.07 -11.90
N TRP A 44 -14.53 1.88 -10.85
CA TRP A 44 -14.97 3.28 -10.78
C TRP A 44 -14.29 4.15 -11.83
N GLY A 45 -12.97 3.98 -12.03
CA GLY A 45 -12.25 4.61 -13.14
C GLY A 45 -12.83 4.21 -14.50
N GLY A 46 -13.19 2.93 -14.68
CA GLY A 46 -13.89 2.46 -15.86
C GLY A 46 -15.30 3.07 -16.04
N GLN A 47 -16.02 3.38 -14.98
CA GLN A 47 -17.29 4.14 -15.06
C GLN A 47 -17.00 5.58 -15.53
N LEU A 48 -16.05 6.27 -14.92
CA LEU A 48 -15.66 7.62 -15.31
C LEU A 48 -15.25 7.70 -16.80
N SER A 49 -14.48 6.72 -17.30
CA SER A 49 -14.06 6.69 -18.71
C SER A 49 -15.23 6.54 -19.69
N ARG A 50 -16.36 6.01 -19.25
CA ARG A 50 -17.61 5.89 -20.01
C ARG A 50 -18.60 7.04 -19.76
N GLY A 51 -18.19 8.10 -19.05
CA GLY A 51 -19.05 9.22 -18.68
C GLY A 51 -20.11 8.91 -17.63
N SER A 52 -19.93 7.82 -16.87
CA SER A 52 -20.88 7.42 -15.82
C SER A 52 -20.35 7.82 -14.44
N VAL A 53 -21.24 8.16 -13.51
CA VAL A 53 -20.87 8.49 -12.13
C VAL A 53 -20.44 7.22 -11.40
N PRO A 54 -19.29 7.22 -10.70
CA PRO A 54 -18.84 6.09 -9.89
C PRO A 54 -19.85 5.71 -8.81
N ALA A 55 -20.06 4.42 -8.63
CA ALA A 55 -20.97 3.90 -7.62
C ALA A 55 -20.27 3.73 -6.25
N TYR A 56 -19.99 4.85 -5.56
CA TYR A 56 -19.35 4.83 -4.23
C TYR A 56 -20.27 4.33 -3.11
N ASP A 57 -21.57 4.35 -3.35
CA ASP A 57 -22.64 4.00 -2.41
C ASP A 57 -22.97 2.51 -2.35
N VAL A 58 -22.20 1.66 -3.05
CA VAL A 58 -22.36 0.20 -2.94
C VAL A 58 -21.99 -0.23 -1.51
N PRO A 59 -22.84 -1.06 -0.84
CA PRO A 59 -22.56 -1.50 0.51
C PRO A 59 -21.19 -2.18 0.65
N ILE A 60 -20.48 -1.89 1.74
CA ILE A 60 -19.15 -2.42 2.05
C ILE A 60 -18.07 -2.04 0.99
N ALA A 61 -18.37 -1.13 0.06
CA ALA A 61 -17.38 -0.62 -0.85
C ALA A 61 -16.21 0.04 -0.08
N PRO A 62 -14.95 -0.13 -0.54
CA PRO A 62 -13.80 0.44 0.13
C PRO A 62 -13.75 1.96 -0.05
N THR A 63 -12.84 2.58 0.70
CA THR A 63 -12.49 4.00 0.50
C THR A 63 -12.02 4.23 -0.94
N PRO A 64 -12.53 5.22 -1.67
CA PRO A 64 -12.03 5.61 -2.99
C PRO A 64 -10.53 5.94 -2.96
N HIS A 65 -9.84 5.68 -4.07
CA HIS A 65 -8.42 5.97 -4.24
C HIS A 65 -8.20 6.76 -5.54
N PRO A 66 -8.27 8.12 -5.53
CA PRO A 66 -8.32 8.94 -6.74
C PRO A 66 -7.22 8.66 -7.75
N LEU A 67 -6.00 8.35 -7.30
CA LEU A 67 -4.89 8.03 -8.21
C LEU A 67 -5.09 6.68 -8.93
N VAL A 68 -5.69 5.69 -8.27
CA VAL A 68 -5.99 4.39 -8.90
C VAL A 68 -7.22 4.49 -9.79
N GLU A 69 -8.19 5.32 -9.44
CA GLU A 69 -9.34 5.61 -10.32
C GLU A 69 -8.86 6.27 -11.62
N LEU A 70 -7.94 7.24 -11.52
CA LEU A 70 -7.31 7.84 -12.69
C LEU A 70 -6.57 6.79 -13.54
N LEU A 71 -5.87 5.83 -12.90
CA LEU A 71 -5.27 4.69 -13.60
C LEU A 71 -6.36 3.87 -14.31
N GLY A 72 -7.47 3.59 -13.65
CA GLY A 72 -8.63 2.92 -14.22
C GLY A 72 -9.21 3.65 -15.44
N VAL A 73 -9.32 4.99 -15.39
CA VAL A 73 -9.74 5.81 -16.53
C VAL A 73 -8.79 5.60 -17.71
N VAL A 74 -7.48 5.70 -17.48
CA VAL A 74 -6.46 5.61 -18.55
C VAL A 74 -6.39 4.20 -19.16
N LEU A 75 -6.50 3.16 -18.32
CA LEU A 75 -6.36 1.77 -18.77
C LEU A 75 -7.67 1.16 -19.31
N SER A 76 -8.84 1.70 -18.95
CA SER A 76 -10.15 1.14 -19.34
C SER A 76 -10.32 0.83 -20.85
N PRO A 77 -9.78 1.64 -21.79
CA PRO A 77 -9.87 1.33 -23.21
C PRO A 77 -9.17 0.02 -23.61
N LEU A 78 -8.18 -0.44 -22.85
CA LEU A 78 -7.43 -1.67 -23.13
C LEU A 78 -8.21 -2.96 -22.80
N GLY A 79 -9.35 -2.83 -22.10
CA GLY A 79 -10.16 -3.93 -21.64
C GLY A 79 -9.72 -4.52 -20.29
N PRO A 80 -10.62 -5.27 -19.59
CA PRO A 80 -10.43 -5.64 -18.19
C PRO A 80 -9.22 -6.53 -17.93
N HIS A 81 -8.88 -7.44 -18.83
CA HIS A 81 -7.69 -8.28 -18.70
C HIS A 81 -6.40 -7.44 -18.70
N ALA A 82 -6.24 -6.55 -19.68
CA ALA A 82 -5.06 -5.68 -19.75
C ALA A 82 -5.01 -4.70 -18.55
N VAL A 83 -6.15 -4.20 -18.06
CA VAL A 83 -6.25 -3.40 -16.84
C VAL A 83 -5.70 -4.16 -15.65
N ALA A 84 -6.11 -5.42 -15.45
CA ALA A 84 -5.63 -6.28 -14.37
C ALA A 84 -4.12 -6.58 -14.52
N ASP A 85 -3.66 -7.01 -15.69
CA ASP A 85 -2.27 -7.39 -15.95
C ASP A 85 -1.30 -6.23 -15.73
N VAL A 86 -1.64 -5.03 -16.25
CA VAL A 86 -0.83 -3.82 -16.05
C VAL A 86 -0.81 -3.43 -14.58
N THR A 87 -1.93 -3.52 -13.87
CA THR A 87 -2.02 -3.19 -12.45
C THR A 87 -1.17 -4.15 -11.61
N ILE A 88 -1.18 -5.46 -11.91
CA ILE A 88 -0.31 -6.46 -11.28
C ILE A 88 1.16 -6.15 -11.54
N ALA A 89 1.52 -5.84 -12.79
CA ALA A 89 2.90 -5.48 -13.14
C ALA A 89 3.38 -4.23 -12.38
N LEU A 90 2.54 -3.20 -12.27
CA LEU A 90 2.82 -2.00 -11.47
C LEU A 90 2.97 -2.32 -9.97
N GLY A 91 2.18 -3.26 -9.43
CA GLY A 91 2.31 -3.75 -8.06
C GLY A 91 3.70 -4.36 -7.78
N PHE A 92 4.16 -5.26 -8.66
CA PHE A 92 5.51 -5.86 -8.56
C PHE A 92 6.63 -4.84 -8.74
N LEU A 93 6.48 -3.91 -9.69
CA LEU A 93 7.45 -2.82 -9.87
C LEU A 93 7.53 -1.92 -8.64
N ALA A 94 6.40 -1.56 -8.04
CA ALA A 94 6.34 -0.77 -6.82
C ALA A 94 6.98 -1.50 -5.63
N LEU A 95 6.72 -2.81 -5.47
CA LEU A 95 7.31 -3.63 -4.41
C LEU A 95 8.83 -3.71 -4.54
N SER A 96 9.34 -3.99 -5.74
CA SER A 96 10.78 -4.01 -6.05
C SER A 96 11.42 -2.63 -5.80
N ALA A 97 10.75 -1.56 -6.23
CA ALA A 97 11.21 -0.19 -6.01
C ALA A 97 11.23 0.18 -4.52
N CYS A 98 10.27 -0.28 -3.69
CA CYS A 98 10.34 -0.14 -2.24
C CYS A 98 11.62 -0.78 -1.67
N GLY A 99 11.94 -2.00 -2.07
CA GLY A 99 13.18 -2.68 -1.66
C GLY A 99 14.42 -1.87 -2.05
N TRP A 100 14.45 -1.33 -3.27
CA TRP A 100 15.54 -0.47 -3.73
C TRP A 100 15.65 0.83 -2.91
N VAL A 101 14.54 1.51 -2.62
CA VAL A 101 14.54 2.74 -1.80
C VAL A 101 15.00 2.45 -0.37
N ILE A 102 14.54 1.35 0.24
CA ILE A 102 14.99 0.90 1.57
C ILE A 102 16.50 0.61 1.57
N TYR A 103 17.01 -0.10 0.54
CA TYR A 103 18.45 -0.28 0.36
C TYR A 103 19.17 1.07 0.35
N ARG A 104 18.70 2.04 -0.43
CA ARG A 104 19.32 3.36 -0.54
C ARG A 104 19.30 4.13 0.79
N LEU A 105 18.16 4.13 1.50
CA LEU A 105 18.06 4.75 2.83
C LEU A 105 19.05 4.13 3.82
N GLY A 106 19.05 2.80 3.93
CA GLY A 106 19.98 2.10 4.80
C GLY A 106 21.45 2.33 4.42
N ALA A 107 21.76 2.35 3.12
CA ALA A 107 23.10 2.60 2.61
C ALA A 107 23.59 4.03 2.93
N GLU A 108 22.73 5.02 2.81
CA GLU A 108 23.06 6.42 3.10
C GLU A 108 23.21 6.66 4.61
N TRP A 109 22.37 6.07 5.44
CA TRP A 109 22.44 6.24 6.89
C TRP A 109 23.51 5.36 7.53
N PHE A 110 23.55 4.06 7.24
CA PHE A 110 24.30 3.06 8.01
C PHE A 110 25.28 2.22 7.19
N GLY A 111 25.36 2.40 5.86
CA GLY A 111 26.29 1.68 5.00
C GLY A 111 25.60 0.64 4.10
N ARG A 112 26.32 0.25 3.03
CA ARG A 112 25.76 -0.61 1.98
C ARG A 112 25.27 -1.97 2.51
N ALA A 113 26.03 -2.59 3.43
CA ALA A 113 25.65 -3.87 4.02
C ALA A 113 24.36 -3.75 4.86
N ALA A 114 24.24 -2.69 5.67
CA ALA A 114 23.03 -2.39 6.43
C ALA A 114 21.82 -2.19 5.50
N GLY A 115 22.00 -1.44 4.40
CA GLY A 115 20.96 -1.22 3.41
C GLY A 115 20.55 -2.51 2.69
N ALA A 116 21.50 -3.36 2.30
CA ALA A 116 21.22 -4.63 1.64
C ALA A 116 20.43 -5.58 2.56
N LEU A 117 20.84 -5.70 3.82
CA LEU A 117 20.11 -6.50 4.79
C LEU A 117 18.69 -5.94 5.04
N ALA A 118 18.54 -4.62 5.18
CA ALA A 118 17.24 -3.99 5.37
C ALA A 118 16.28 -4.28 4.22
N ALA A 119 16.74 -4.17 2.97
CA ALA A 119 15.95 -4.49 1.78
C ALA A 119 15.58 -5.99 1.72
N LEU A 120 16.52 -6.87 2.03
CA LEU A 120 16.28 -8.30 2.09
C LEU A 120 15.23 -8.66 3.16
N ILE A 121 15.38 -8.11 4.37
CA ILE A 121 14.39 -8.29 5.43
C ILE A 121 13.02 -7.83 4.95
N PHE A 122 12.90 -6.62 4.45
CA PHE A 122 11.63 -6.06 4.00
C PHE A 122 10.96 -6.91 2.91
N LEU A 123 11.70 -7.26 1.85
CA LEU A 123 11.21 -8.06 0.73
C LEU A 123 10.94 -9.55 1.08
N THR A 124 11.26 -9.99 2.29
CA THR A 124 10.95 -11.34 2.76
C THR A 124 9.84 -11.35 3.82
N ARG A 125 9.24 -10.19 4.16
CA ARG A 125 8.11 -10.15 5.11
C ARG A 125 6.83 -10.59 4.43
N VAL A 126 6.23 -11.66 4.95
CA VAL A 126 5.03 -12.28 4.39
C VAL A 126 3.89 -11.27 4.19
N PRO A 127 3.53 -10.40 5.15
CA PRO A 127 2.49 -9.40 4.92
C PRO A 127 2.83 -8.44 3.77
N VAL A 128 4.08 -7.96 3.70
CA VAL A 128 4.52 -7.03 2.63
C VAL A 128 4.42 -7.70 1.25
N LEU A 129 4.93 -8.93 1.13
CA LEU A 129 4.84 -9.72 -0.11
C LEU A 129 3.39 -9.95 -0.50
N SER A 130 2.55 -10.41 0.44
CA SER A 130 1.14 -10.68 0.21
C SER A 130 0.39 -9.45 -0.33
N TYR A 131 0.66 -8.26 0.20
CA TYR A 131 0.05 -7.03 -0.29
C TYR A 131 0.62 -6.61 -1.65
N GLY A 132 1.91 -6.84 -1.89
CA GLY A 132 2.56 -6.52 -3.16
C GLY A 132 2.03 -7.37 -4.31
N VAL A 133 1.98 -8.68 -4.16
CA VAL A 133 1.53 -9.61 -5.21
C VAL A 133 0.03 -9.47 -5.52
N ARG A 134 -0.76 -8.95 -4.57
CA ARG A 134 -2.17 -8.62 -4.75
C ARG A 134 -2.42 -7.19 -5.24
N ALA A 135 -1.38 -6.49 -5.67
CA ALA A 135 -1.45 -5.12 -6.19
C ALA A 135 -2.23 -4.13 -5.29
N TYR A 136 -2.03 -4.20 -3.96
CA TYR A 136 -2.64 -3.24 -3.04
C TYR A 136 -2.07 -1.84 -3.21
N VAL A 137 -2.90 -0.83 -3.08
CA VAL A 137 -2.55 0.61 -3.12
C VAL A 137 -1.52 1.01 -2.06
N ASP A 138 -1.41 0.21 -0.99
CA ASP A 138 -0.46 0.39 0.12
C ASP A 138 1.00 0.36 -0.31
N ILE A 139 1.35 -0.45 -1.31
CA ILE A 139 2.72 -0.59 -1.78
C ILE A 139 3.19 0.62 -2.59
N PRO A 140 2.47 1.12 -3.62
CA PRO A 140 2.85 2.37 -4.26
C PRO A 140 2.76 3.59 -3.32
N TYR A 141 1.81 3.63 -2.38
CA TYR A 141 1.80 4.62 -1.31
C TYR A 141 3.12 4.61 -0.52
N LEU A 142 3.52 3.43 -0.03
CA LEU A 142 4.76 3.24 0.73
C LEU A 142 6.00 3.66 -0.08
N LEU A 143 6.04 3.32 -1.38
CA LEU A 143 7.10 3.72 -2.30
C LEU A 143 7.23 5.25 -2.36
N MET A 144 6.12 5.96 -2.48
CA MET A 144 6.13 7.43 -2.59
C MET A 144 6.59 8.08 -1.28
N VAL A 145 6.14 7.59 -0.12
CA VAL A 145 6.55 8.11 1.19
C VAL A 145 8.03 7.81 1.48
N LEU A 146 8.51 6.58 1.22
CA LEU A 146 9.92 6.23 1.36
C LEU A 146 10.79 7.00 0.35
N GLY A 147 10.30 7.22 -0.86
CA GLY A 147 10.92 8.07 -1.88
C GLY A 147 11.08 9.51 -1.41
N ALA A 148 10.03 10.08 -0.81
CA ALA A 148 10.07 11.40 -0.20
C ALA A 148 11.11 11.49 0.92
N LEU A 149 11.19 10.46 1.77
CA LEU A 149 12.20 10.36 2.83
C LEU A 149 13.63 10.26 2.27
N LEU A 150 13.83 9.51 1.18
CA LEU A 150 15.12 9.41 0.51
C LEU A 150 15.54 10.75 -0.12
N VAL A 151 14.61 11.45 -0.78
CA VAL A 151 14.86 12.79 -1.33
C VAL A 151 15.25 13.77 -0.20
N GLU A 152 14.52 13.75 0.92
CA GLU A 152 14.84 14.62 2.07
C GLU A 152 16.20 14.25 2.71
N THR A 153 16.52 12.97 2.83
CA THR A 153 17.83 12.50 3.30
C THR A 153 18.97 13.10 2.49
N ARG A 154 18.87 13.04 1.16
CA ARG A 154 19.89 13.60 0.25
C ARG A 154 19.93 15.10 0.31
N ARG A 155 18.78 15.75 0.40
CA ARG A 155 18.70 17.21 0.53
C ARG A 155 19.45 17.73 1.75
N ARG A 156 19.36 17.03 2.89
CA ARG A 156 20.10 17.40 4.12
C ARG A 156 21.61 17.23 3.99
N GLY A 157 22.07 16.31 3.14
CA GLY A 157 23.50 16.08 2.88
C GLY A 157 24.18 17.17 2.03
N HIS A 158 23.42 18.06 1.40
CA HIS A 158 23.96 19.11 0.53
C HIS A 158 23.99 20.46 1.27
N THR A 159 25.14 21.12 1.28
CA THR A 159 25.36 22.40 1.96
C THR A 159 24.64 23.58 1.31
N ALA A 160 24.31 23.49 0.03
CA ALA A 160 23.58 24.53 -0.72
C ALA A 160 22.06 24.24 -0.76
N ARG A 161 21.32 24.62 0.27
CA ARG A 161 19.86 24.53 0.30
C ARG A 161 19.23 25.64 -0.56
N ARG A 162 18.67 25.29 -1.71
CA ARG A 162 17.83 26.22 -2.50
C ARG A 162 16.43 26.31 -1.91
N ALA A 163 15.80 27.49 -1.93
CA ALA A 163 14.49 27.76 -1.35
C ALA A 163 13.37 26.81 -1.85
N GLY A 164 13.43 26.35 -3.11
CA GLY A 164 12.45 25.42 -3.69
C GLY A 164 12.71 23.93 -3.47
N SER A 165 13.74 23.56 -2.70
CA SER A 165 14.22 22.18 -2.58
C SER A 165 13.26 21.19 -1.88
N GLY A 166 12.19 21.65 -1.23
CA GLY A 166 11.13 20.83 -0.63
C GLY A 166 10.03 20.39 -1.60
N LEU A 167 9.94 20.99 -2.79
CA LEU A 167 8.91 20.67 -3.79
C LEU A 167 8.84 19.19 -4.17
N PRO A 168 9.95 18.48 -4.48
CA PRO A 168 9.89 17.08 -4.85
C PRO A 168 9.37 16.18 -3.71
N VAL A 169 9.66 16.53 -2.46
CA VAL A 169 9.15 15.80 -1.28
C VAL A 169 7.65 15.98 -1.18
N LEU A 170 7.14 17.23 -1.24
CA LEU A 170 5.70 17.49 -1.20
C LEU A 170 4.97 16.92 -2.41
N ALA A 171 5.57 16.92 -3.60
CA ALA A 171 4.98 16.29 -4.78
C ALA A 171 4.77 14.78 -4.59
N LEU A 172 5.78 14.07 -4.04
CA LEU A 172 5.65 12.65 -3.71
C LEU A 172 4.62 12.41 -2.61
N LEU A 173 4.56 13.25 -1.59
CA LEU A 173 3.56 13.16 -0.53
C LEU A 173 2.16 13.50 -1.02
N ALA A 174 1.99 14.43 -1.96
CA ALA A 174 0.71 14.71 -2.60
C ALA A 174 0.22 13.50 -3.41
N LEU A 175 1.08 12.88 -4.23
CA LEU A 175 0.74 11.65 -4.93
C LEU A 175 0.41 10.50 -3.98
N ALA A 176 1.19 10.33 -2.90
CA ALA A 176 0.89 9.37 -1.84
C ALA A 176 -0.48 9.65 -1.19
N GLY A 177 -0.82 10.94 -1.00
CA GLY A 177 -2.09 11.38 -0.43
C GLY A 177 -3.30 11.09 -1.32
N LEU A 178 -3.13 10.95 -2.63
CA LEU A 178 -4.17 10.49 -3.56
C LEU A 178 -4.37 8.96 -3.52
N LEU A 179 -3.46 8.24 -2.88
CA LEU A 179 -3.62 6.81 -2.60
C LEU A 179 -4.15 6.57 -1.18
N ARG A 180 -3.63 7.34 -0.20
CA ARG A 180 -3.99 7.13 1.21
C ARG A 180 -3.92 8.43 2.01
N PRO A 181 -4.94 8.71 2.85
CA PRO A 181 -5.03 9.97 3.59
C PRO A 181 -3.94 10.15 4.66
N GLU A 182 -3.24 9.08 5.10
CA GLU A 182 -2.13 9.19 6.04
C GLU A 182 -1.02 10.13 5.54
N ALA A 183 -0.82 10.21 4.23
CA ALA A 183 0.17 11.13 3.66
C ALA A 183 -0.24 12.61 3.83
N TRP A 184 -1.52 12.93 4.09
CA TRP A 184 -1.92 14.32 4.34
C TRP A 184 -1.28 14.86 5.62
N ALA A 185 -1.26 14.05 6.69
CA ALA A 185 -0.58 14.41 7.93
C ALA A 185 0.93 14.58 7.73
N LEU A 186 1.56 13.66 6.98
CA LEU A 186 2.99 13.76 6.63
C LEU A 186 3.27 15.00 5.78
N SER A 187 2.43 15.30 4.81
CA SER A 187 2.53 16.48 3.93
C SER A 187 2.37 17.79 4.72
N GLY A 188 1.35 17.87 5.57
CA GLY A 188 1.09 19.03 6.42
C GLY A 188 2.24 19.32 7.39
N LEU A 189 2.74 18.27 8.08
CA LEU A 189 3.88 18.42 9.00
C LEU A 189 5.17 18.81 8.27
N TYR A 190 5.41 18.24 7.08
CA TYR A 190 6.56 18.63 6.27
C TYR A 190 6.44 20.06 5.73
N TRP A 191 5.24 20.47 5.34
CA TRP A 191 4.96 21.86 4.94
C TRP A 191 5.21 22.83 6.12
N LEU A 192 4.72 22.54 7.32
CA LEU A 192 4.99 23.35 8.53
C LEU A 192 6.51 23.48 8.79
N TYR A 193 7.24 22.35 8.68
CA TYR A 193 8.69 22.35 8.80
C TYR A 193 9.37 23.28 7.76
N LEU A 194 8.89 23.29 6.52
CA LEU A 194 9.42 24.18 5.49
C LEU A 194 9.07 25.66 5.76
N MET A 195 7.87 25.94 6.26
CA MET A 195 7.42 27.31 6.57
C MET A 195 8.23 27.91 7.74
N ASP A 196 8.53 27.15 8.77
CA ASP A 196 9.36 27.61 9.91
C ASP A 196 10.83 27.86 9.51
N LEU A 197 11.39 27.07 8.58
CA LEU A 197 12.77 27.24 8.13
C LEU A 197 12.97 28.39 7.14
N VAL A 198 11.97 28.76 6.36
CA VAL A 198 12.08 29.84 5.35
C VAL A 198 12.47 31.20 5.97
N PRO A 199 11.92 31.64 7.12
CA PRO A 199 12.35 32.89 7.77
C PRO A 199 13.81 32.87 8.27
N ARG A 200 14.25 31.73 8.83
CA ARG A 200 15.62 31.60 9.37
C ARG A 200 16.69 31.67 8.29
N TRP A 201 16.40 31.06 7.12
CA TRP A 201 17.32 31.07 5.99
C TRP A 201 17.40 32.41 5.26
N SER A 202 16.31 33.18 5.28
CA SER A 202 16.23 34.53 4.71
C SER A 202 17.09 35.55 5.40
N ARG A 203 17.41 35.35 6.70
CA ARG A 203 18.26 36.26 7.48
C ARG A 203 19.76 36.11 7.15
N SER A 204 20.17 34.95 6.62
CA SER A 204 21.58 34.66 6.30
C SER A 204 22.02 35.05 4.89
N SER A 205 21.08 35.40 4.01
CA SER A 205 21.37 35.83 2.63
C SER A 205 20.72 37.18 2.33
N ALA A 206 21.20 38.24 2.95
CA ALA A 206 20.77 39.60 2.73
C ALA A 206 21.27 40.14 1.36
N ARG A 207 20.67 39.66 0.26
CA ARG A 207 20.67 40.40 -1.00
C ARG A 207 19.44 39.98 -1.82
N GLU A 208 18.50 40.90 -1.92
CA GLU A 208 17.47 41.07 -2.94
C GLU A 208 17.01 39.84 -3.75
N ARG A 209 16.28 38.95 -3.12
CA ARG A 209 15.25 38.21 -3.86
C ARG A 209 13.91 38.88 -3.58
N SER A 210 13.24 39.33 -4.63
CA SER A 210 11.99 40.06 -4.54
C SER A 210 10.97 39.32 -3.65
N LEU A 211 10.19 40.04 -2.85
CA LEU A 211 9.07 39.54 -2.04
C LEU A 211 8.17 38.60 -2.88
N HIS A 212 7.93 38.96 -4.11
CA HIS A 212 7.14 38.19 -5.09
C HIS A 212 7.67 36.75 -5.31
N THR A 213 8.98 36.54 -5.44
CA THR A 213 9.57 35.19 -5.64
C THR A 213 9.39 34.29 -4.40
N ARG A 214 9.36 34.87 -3.21
CA ARG A 214 9.12 34.14 -1.95
C ARG A 214 7.67 33.77 -1.78
N GLU A 215 6.75 34.65 -2.12
CA GLU A 215 5.30 34.40 -2.08
C GLU A 215 4.92 33.29 -3.07
N VAL A 216 5.40 33.35 -4.31
CA VAL A 216 5.18 32.31 -5.32
C VAL A 216 5.73 30.94 -4.87
N ALA A 217 6.90 30.91 -4.24
CA ALA A 217 7.46 29.66 -3.72
C ALA A 217 6.61 29.09 -2.56
N ARG A 218 6.14 29.93 -1.64
CA ARG A 218 5.25 29.54 -0.55
C ARG A 218 3.91 29.03 -1.05
N SER A 219 3.29 29.74 -2.01
CA SER A 219 2.01 29.33 -2.62
C SER A 219 2.10 27.97 -3.28
N ARG A 220 3.18 27.66 -4.02
CA ARG A 220 3.40 26.34 -4.63
C ARG A 220 3.55 25.23 -3.59
N LEU A 221 4.25 25.48 -2.47
CA LEU A 221 4.40 24.51 -1.39
C LEU A 221 3.06 24.25 -0.70
N THR A 222 2.28 25.30 -0.46
CA THR A 222 0.94 25.20 0.15
C THR A 222 -0.02 24.45 -0.79
N LEU A 223 -0.01 24.77 -2.08
CA LEU A 223 -0.84 24.07 -3.06
C LEU A 223 -0.53 22.58 -3.09
N LEU A 224 0.74 22.18 -3.10
CA LEU A 224 1.11 20.75 -3.06
C LEU A 224 0.71 20.07 -1.74
N ALA A 225 0.84 20.76 -0.63
CA ALA A 225 0.44 20.21 0.67
C ALA A 225 -1.08 19.95 0.76
N LEU A 226 -1.88 20.80 0.12
CA LEU A 226 -3.34 20.73 0.12
C LEU A 226 -3.92 19.97 -1.08
N ALA A 227 -3.13 19.67 -2.11
CA ALA A 227 -3.63 19.10 -3.36
C ALA A 227 -4.40 17.78 -3.14
N ALA A 228 -3.84 16.84 -2.38
CA ALA A 228 -4.49 15.56 -2.16
C ALA A 228 -5.79 15.66 -1.34
N PRO A 229 -5.81 16.30 -0.15
CA PRO A 229 -7.07 16.47 0.58
C PRO A 229 -8.12 17.22 -0.21
N LEU A 230 -7.75 18.25 -0.99
CA LEU A 230 -8.70 18.99 -1.83
C LEU A 230 -9.29 18.11 -2.94
N VAL A 231 -8.46 17.29 -3.62
CA VAL A 231 -8.96 16.36 -4.64
C VAL A 231 -9.95 15.37 -4.04
N TRP A 232 -9.67 14.80 -2.86
CA TRP A 232 -10.58 13.88 -2.20
C TRP A 232 -11.90 14.55 -1.81
N ILE A 233 -11.86 15.70 -1.14
CA ILE A 233 -13.05 16.44 -0.73
C ILE A 233 -13.90 16.84 -1.95
N LEU A 234 -13.26 17.31 -3.02
CA LEU A 234 -13.97 17.70 -4.24
C LEU A 234 -14.53 16.49 -5.00
N SER A 235 -13.83 15.35 -5.05
CA SER A 235 -14.35 14.13 -5.66
C SER A 235 -15.51 13.55 -4.87
N ASP A 236 -15.42 13.48 -3.55
CA ASP A 236 -16.53 13.05 -2.68
C ASP A 236 -17.76 13.94 -2.89
N LEU A 237 -17.58 15.27 -2.86
CA LEU A 237 -18.66 16.23 -3.07
C LEU A 237 -19.28 16.09 -4.46
N ALA A 238 -18.48 15.97 -5.51
CA ALA A 238 -18.95 15.89 -6.88
C ALA A 238 -19.70 14.58 -7.18
N ILE A 239 -19.30 13.47 -6.56
CA ILE A 239 -19.86 12.13 -6.86
C ILE A 239 -21.04 11.81 -5.94
N THR A 240 -20.97 12.18 -4.65
CA THR A 240 -21.95 11.78 -3.64
C THR A 240 -22.78 12.93 -3.06
N GLY A 241 -22.37 14.19 -3.31
CA GLY A 241 -22.96 15.36 -2.66
C GLY A 241 -22.45 15.61 -1.22
N HIS A 242 -21.58 14.75 -0.68
CA HIS A 242 -21.07 14.83 0.71
C HIS A 242 -19.53 14.93 0.72
N PRO A 243 -18.96 16.03 1.22
CA PRO A 243 -17.51 16.31 1.10
C PRO A 243 -16.60 15.36 1.90
N PHE A 244 -17.16 14.58 2.82
CA PHE A 244 -16.45 13.61 3.67
C PHE A 244 -17.01 12.20 3.53
N TRP A 245 -17.59 11.87 2.39
CA TRP A 245 -18.16 10.54 2.12
C TRP A 245 -17.16 9.42 2.37
N SER A 246 -15.96 9.53 1.85
CA SER A 246 -14.90 8.53 2.02
C SER A 246 -14.62 8.20 3.48
N LEU A 247 -14.62 9.20 4.37
CA LEU A 247 -14.40 9.01 5.80
C LEU A 247 -15.60 8.33 6.47
N THR A 248 -16.81 8.87 6.28
CA THR A 248 -18.03 8.39 6.92
C THR A 248 -18.39 6.97 6.46
N ASN A 249 -18.24 6.68 5.15
CA ASN A 249 -18.45 5.34 4.61
C ASN A 249 -17.42 4.32 5.15
N THR A 250 -16.16 4.74 5.32
CA THR A 250 -15.14 3.87 5.92
C THR A 250 -15.46 3.57 7.38
N GLN A 251 -15.92 4.56 8.17
CA GLN A 251 -16.35 4.35 9.55
C GLN A 251 -17.53 3.38 9.62
N HIS A 252 -18.54 3.57 8.77
CA HIS A 252 -19.69 2.65 8.67
C HIS A 252 -19.27 1.22 8.31
N THR A 253 -18.36 1.06 7.36
CA THR A 253 -17.81 -0.27 7.00
C THR A 253 -17.01 -0.89 8.16
N VAL A 254 -16.30 -0.10 8.95
CA VAL A 254 -15.57 -0.57 10.15
C VAL A 254 -16.55 -1.10 11.20
N GLU A 255 -17.68 -0.42 11.41
CA GLU A 255 -18.74 -0.84 12.32
C GLU A 255 -19.42 -2.12 11.80
N THR A 256 -19.83 -2.14 10.54
CA THR A 256 -20.49 -3.30 9.90
C THR A 256 -19.64 -4.56 9.96
N LEU A 257 -18.32 -4.45 9.72
CA LEU A 257 -17.38 -5.58 9.74
C LEU A 257 -16.72 -5.81 11.12
N HIS A 258 -17.21 -5.17 12.18
CA HIS A 258 -16.72 -5.33 13.58
C HIS A 258 -15.20 -5.22 13.71
N ARG A 259 -14.57 -4.26 12.99
CA ARG A 259 -13.11 -4.09 13.02
C ARG A 259 -12.66 -3.29 14.23
N TYR A 260 -11.49 -3.63 14.78
CA TYR A 260 -10.89 -2.88 15.89
C TYR A 260 -10.56 -1.45 15.49
N THR A 261 -10.98 -0.49 16.31
CA THR A 261 -10.73 0.95 16.19
C THR A 261 -10.72 1.61 17.57
N GLY A 262 -10.44 2.90 17.64
CA GLY A 262 -10.48 3.68 18.88
C GLY A 262 -9.18 3.65 19.68
N ILE A 263 -9.00 4.70 20.51
CA ILE A 263 -7.76 4.93 21.28
C ILE A 263 -7.47 3.82 22.30
N ALA A 264 -8.49 3.20 22.86
CA ALA A 264 -8.34 2.12 23.84
C ALA A 264 -7.62 0.89 23.27
N ASN A 265 -7.77 0.67 21.96
CA ASN A 265 -7.16 -0.46 21.25
C ASN A 265 -5.74 -0.17 20.74
N VAL A 266 -5.30 1.10 20.71
CA VAL A 266 -4.00 1.53 20.18
C VAL A 266 -2.82 0.86 20.90
N PRO A 267 -2.73 0.84 22.25
CA PRO A 267 -1.57 0.30 22.94
C PRO A 267 -1.34 -1.19 22.72
N GLU A 268 -2.41 -1.95 22.52
CA GLU A 268 -2.35 -3.39 22.29
C GLU A 268 -2.10 -3.73 20.83
N TYR A 269 -2.94 -3.18 19.94
CA TYR A 269 -2.98 -3.65 18.55
C TYR A 269 -1.90 -3.04 17.65
N ILE A 270 -1.43 -1.80 17.88
CA ILE A 270 -0.38 -1.22 17.03
C ILE A 270 0.95 -1.98 17.17
N PRO A 271 1.48 -2.25 18.39
CA PRO A 271 2.67 -3.08 18.54
C PRO A 271 2.48 -4.49 17.99
N ARG A 272 1.29 -5.08 18.19
CA ARG A 272 0.94 -6.39 17.64
C ARG A 272 1.01 -6.40 16.09
N ARG A 273 0.43 -5.39 15.41
CA ARG A 273 0.49 -5.30 13.95
C ARG A 273 1.91 -5.13 13.42
N ILE A 274 2.74 -4.33 14.09
CA ILE A 274 4.16 -4.23 13.76
C ILE A 274 4.86 -5.57 13.97
N GLY A 275 4.57 -6.28 15.07
CA GLY A 275 5.11 -7.61 15.36
C GLY A 275 4.69 -8.69 14.36
N GLU A 276 3.45 -8.65 13.86
CA GLU A 276 2.96 -9.54 12.82
C GLU A 276 3.76 -9.40 11.52
N ILE A 277 4.19 -8.18 11.18
CA ILE A 277 5.01 -7.92 9.99
C ILE A 277 6.46 -8.38 10.21
N LEU A 278 7.09 -7.92 11.30
CA LEU A 278 8.54 -8.00 11.46
C LEU A 278 9.01 -9.29 12.12
N ARG A 279 8.20 -9.85 13.04
CA ARG A 279 8.55 -10.99 13.88
C ARG A 279 9.70 -10.68 14.87
N PRO A 280 9.87 -11.45 15.95
CA PRO A 280 10.76 -11.11 17.06
C PRO A 280 12.22 -10.81 16.67
N PRO A 281 12.92 -11.58 15.79
CA PRO A 281 14.32 -11.31 15.50
C PRO A 281 14.56 -9.95 14.87
N VAL A 282 13.65 -9.51 13.98
CA VAL A 282 13.77 -8.20 13.33
C VAL A 282 13.46 -7.07 14.31
N LEU A 283 12.46 -7.25 15.19
CA LEU A 283 12.12 -6.26 16.22
C LEU A 283 13.28 -6.05 17.19
N VAL A 284 13.90 -7.13 17.69
CA VAL A 284 15.06 -7.05 18.57
C VAL A 284 16.23 -6.39 17.87
N GLY A 285 16.55 -6.81 16.63
CA GLY A 285 17.60 -6.21 15.82
C GLY A 285 17.35 -4.72 15.54
N ALA A 286 16.09 -4.33 15.31
CA ALA A 286 15.70 -2.92 15.10
C ALA A 286 15.80 -2.10 16.40
N ALA A 287 15.42 -2.66 17.55
CA ALA A 287 15.56 -2.01 18.85
C ALA A 287 17.02 -1.75 19.20
N ILE A 288 17.88 -2.77 19.07
CA ILE A 288 19.32 -2.66 19.30
C ILE A 288 19.93 -1.65 18.30
N GLY A 289 19.68 -1.84 17.01
CA GLY A 289 20.21 -0.97 15.95
C GLY A 289 19.75 0.47 16.07
N GLY A 290 18.48 0.67 16.46
CA GLY A 290 17.90 1.98 16.73
C GLY A 290 18.58 2.66 17.92
N ALA A 291 18.70 1.96 19.05
CA ALA A 291 19.34 2.48 20.27
C ALA A 291 20.81 2.85 20.02
N LEU A 292 21.61 1.92 19.47
CA LEU A 292 23.03 2.15 19.19
C LEU A 292 23.22 3.26 18.15
N SER A 293 22.38 3.33 17.13
CA SER A 293 22.44 4.38 16.11
C SER A 293 22.09 5.76 16.67
N LEU A 294 21.08 5.86 17.54
CA LEU A 294 20.73 7.13 18.20
C LEU A 294 21.80 7.59 19.19
N LEU A 295 22.44 6.66 19.88
CA LEU A 295 23.52 6.97 20.82
C LEU A 295 24.83 7.38 20.09
N TRP A 296 25.22 6.65 19.05
CA TRP A 296 26.58 6.78 18.47
C TRP A 296 26.61 7.37 17.06
N LEU A 297 25.49 7.34 16.32
CA LEU A 297 25.35 7.88 14.96
C LEU A 297 24.16 8.85 14.86
N ARG A 298 23.88 9.61 15.91
CA ARG A 298 22.67 10.43 16.10
C ARG A 298 22.28 11.25 14.86
N SER A 299 23.23 11.95 14.23
CA SER A 299 22.96 12.78 13.06
C SER A 299 22.44 12.01 11.85
N ARG A 300 22.73 10.72 11.76
CA ARG A 300 22.28 9.81 10.70
C ARG A 300 20.95 9.11 11.04
N ALA A 301 20.73 8.83 12.34
CA ALA A 301 19.58 8.08 12.83
C ALA A 301 18.33 8.95 13.03
N LEU A 302 18.47 10.23 13.40
CA LEU A 302 17.36 11.10 13.83
C LEU A 302 16.24 11.23 12.80
N LEU A 303 16.56 11.35 11.51
CA LEU A 303 15.53 11.48 10.48
C LEU A 303 14.70 10.19 10.35
N GLY A 304 15.36 9.04 10.37
CA GLY A 304 14.69 7.75 10.34
C GLY A 304 13.84 7.50 11.60
N ALA A 305 14.40 7.79 12.78
CA ALA A 305 13.67 7.66 14.04
C ALA A 305 12.44 8.58 14.09
N ALA A 306 12.57 9.84 13.68
CA ALA A 306 11.47 10.79 13.60
C ALA A 306 10.38 10.31 12.61
N ALA A 307 10.78 9.81 11.44
CA ALA A 307 9.84 9.28 10.45
C ALA A 307 9.12 8.01 10.95
N GLY A 308 9.83 7.10 11.62
CA GLY A 308 9.23 5.90 12.22
C GLY A 308 8.26 6.23 13.35
N LEU A 309 8.63 7.15 14.25
CA LEU A 309 7.75 7.63 15.31
C LEU A 309 6.50 8.32 14.71
N LEU A 310 6.70 9.18 13.72
CA LEU A 310 5.59 9.88 13.06
C LEU A 310 4.63 8.89 12.38
N ALA A 311 5.15 7.83 11.75
CA ALA A 311 4.31 6.79 11.16
C ALA A 311 3.41 6.11 12.21
N VAL A 312 3.94 5.81 13.40
CA VAL A 312 3.19 5.22 14.51
C VAL A 312 2.15 6.23 15.05
N LEU A 313 2.53 7.49 15.22
CA LEU A 313 1.63 8.54 15.71
C LEU A 313 0.47 8.81 14.74
N VAL A 314 0.72 8.84 13.43
CA VAL A 314 -0.32 9.00 12.40
C VAL A 314 -1.25 7.78 12.40
N PHE A 315 -0.70 6.57 12.53
CA PHE A 315 -1.51 5.35 12.64
C PHE A 315 -2.41 5.40 13.89
N ALA A 316 -1.86 5.80 15.04
CA ALA A 316 -2.63 5.97 16.29
C ALA A 316 -3.72 7.04 16.12
N ALA A 317 -3.40 8.19 15.52
CA ALA A 317 -4.36 9.26 15.27
C ALA A 317 -5.53 8.80 14.39
N PHE A 318 -5.28 7.99 13.36
CA PHE A 318 -6.36 7.45 12.54
C PHE A 318 -7.25 6.45 13.27
N ALA A 319 -6.69 5.63 14.16
CA ALA A 319 -7.49 4.78 15.02
C ALA A 319 -8.44 5.59 15.92
N THR A 320 -8.02 6.78 16.39
CA THR A 320 -8.88 7.64 17.24
C THR A 320 -10.05 8.27 16.49
N VAL A 321 -9.93 8.45 15.17
CA VAL A 321 -11.03 8.99 14.32
C VAL A 321 -11.91 7.88 13.71
N GLY A 322 -11.85 6.67 14.24
CA GLY A 322 -12.74 5.58 13.85
C GLY A 322 -12.26 4.75 12.65
N LEU A 323 -11.03 4.93 12.20
CA LEU A 323 -10.46 4.09 11.15
C LEU A 323 -9.91 2.77 11.71
N PRO A 324 -9.90 1.66 10.93
CA PRO A 324 -9.55 0.34 11.45
C PRO A 324 -8.06 0.20 11.76
N ILE A 325 -7.73 -0.57 12.80
CA ILE A 325 -6.34 -0.91 13.15
C ILE A 325 -5.88 -2.13 12.34
N ASN A 326 -5.59 -1.90 11.04
CA ASN A 326 -5.15 -2.95 10.12
C ASN A 326 -3.61 -3.01 10.03
N THR A 327 -3.07 -4.21 9.73
CA THR A 327 -1.63 -4.46 9.57
C THR A 327 -0.98 -3.56 8.51
N ARG A 328 -1.69 -3.24 7.44
CA ARG A 328 -1.19 -2.39 6.33
C ARG A 328 -0.80 -0.96 6.76
N TYR A 329 -1.45 -0.40 7.78
CA TYR A 329 -1.10 0.94 8.30
C TYR A 329 0.26 0.97 9.02
N ALA A 330 0.78 -0.18 9.43
CA ALA A 330 2.09 -0.31 10.07
C ALA A 330 3.25 -0.46 9.08
N PHE A 331 3.02 -0.57 7.75
CA PHE A 331 4.07 -0.84 6.77
C PHE A 331 5.18 0.20 6.74
N LEU A 332 4.86 1.49 6.89
CA LEU A 332 5.87 2.56 6.92
C LEU A 332 6.77 2.42 8.15
N ALA A 333 6.20 2.22 9.34
CA ALA A 333 6.96 1.98 10.56
C ALA A 333 7.83 0.71 10.44
N ALA A 334 7.25 -0.38 9.91
CA ALA A 334 7.95 -1.63 9.68
C ALA A 334 9.12 -1.49 8.70
N ALA A 335 8.95 -0.74 7.60
CA ALA A 335 10.01 -0.48 6.64
C ALA A 335 11.21 0.27 7.28
N ILE A 336 10.93 1.26 8.12
CA ILE A 336 11.96 2.00 8.85
C ILE A 336 12.64 1.11 9.89
N LEU A 337 11.90 0.27 10.59
CA LEU A 337 12.46 -0.70 11.53
C LEU A 337 13.34 -1.75 10.83
N CYS A 338 13.04 -2.15 9.59
CA CYS A 338 13.96 -2.97 8.78
C CYS A 338 15.30 -2.26 8.56
N VAL A 339 15.30 -0.94 8.32
CA VAL A 339 16.54 -0.16 8.17
C VAL A 339 17.34 -0.13 9.49
N PHE A 340 16.66 0.03 10.63
CA PHE A 340 17.33 -0.02 11.94
C PHE A 340 17.81 -1.43 12.30
N CYS A 341 17.11 -2.49 11.90
CA CYS A 341 17.62 -3.87 12.04
C CYS A 341 18.91 -4.06 11.22
N GLY A 342 18.94 -3.55 9.98
CA GLY A 342 20.16 -3.51 9.17
C GLY A 342 21.31 -2.74 9.86
N ALA A 343 20.98 -1.65 10.56
CA ALA A 343 21.95 -0.91 11.38
C ALA A 343 22.42 -1.73 12.59
N GLY A 344 21.53 -2.48 13.26
CA GLY A 344 21.90 -3.42 14.34
C GLY A 344 23.00 -4.36 13.89
N ALA A 345 22.85 -4.98 12.72
CA ALA A 345 23.83 -5.93 12.17
C ALA A 345 25.12 -5.27 11.66
N PHE A 346 25.04 -4.12 11.00
CA PHE A 346 26.18 -3.56 10.24
C PHE A 346 26.47 -2.08 10.53
N GLY A 347 25.79 -1.42 11.45
CA GLY A 347 26.00 0.01 11.77
C GLY A 347 27.39 0.32 12.27
N TRP A 348 28.07 -0.63 12.90
CA TRP A 348 29.47 -0.54 13.32
C TRP A 348 30.41 -0.18 12.17
N THR A 349 30.06 -0.43 10.91
CA THR A 349 30.87 -0.08 9.73
C THR A 349 31.03 1.44 9.56
N ARG A 350 30.16 2.23 10.22
CA ARG A 350 30.23 3.70 10.21
C ARG A 350 31.09 4.29 11.33
N LEU A 351 31.50 3.47 12.28
CA LEU A 351 32.45 3.89 13.30
C LEU A 351 33.90 3.85 12.77
N PRO A 352 34.80 4.74 13.22
CA PRO A 352 36.23 4.68 12.91
C PRO A 352 36.82 3.30 13.26
N ARG A 353 37.90 2.91 12.54
CA ARG A 353 38.54 1.59 12.77
C ARG A 353 39.09 1.39 14.17
N GLY A 354 39.57 2.45 14.85
CA GLY A 354 40.12 2.44 16.21
C GLY A 354 39.08 2.73 17.32
N ASP A 355 37.79 2.86 16.99
CA ASP A 355 36.77 3.17 18.00
C ASP A 355 36.50 1.96 18.91
N SER A 356 36.63 2.16 20.24
CA SER A 356 36.46 1.12 21.25
C SER A 356 35.06 0.50 21.28
N ARG A 357 34.05 1.20 20.77
CA ARG A 357 32.68 0.74 20.69
C ARG A 357 32.43 -0.24 19.53
N ARG A 358 33.31 -0.21 18.53
CA ARG A 358 33.18 -1.01 17.31
C ARG A 358 33.13 -2.54 17.56
N PRO A 359 34.02 -3.14 18.37
CA PRO A 359 33.99 -4.58 18.66
C PRO A 359 32.68 -5.00 19.32
N TRP A 360 32.18 -4.20 20.26
CA TRP A 360 30.91 -4.47 20.94
C TRP A 360 29.73 -4.49 19.96
N TRP A 361 29.65 -3.47 19.09
CA TRP A 361 28.59 -3.44 18.08
C TRP A 361 28.75 -4.57 17.04
N MET A 362 29.96 -4.98 16.71
CA MET A 362 30.20 -6.15 15.84
C MET A 362 29.67 -7.45 16.48
N ALA A 363 29.92 -7.65 17.76
CA ALA A 363 29.41 -8.81 18.48
C ALA A 363 27.87 -8.84 18.51
N GLU A 364 27.25 -7.72 18.83
CA GLU A 364 25.80 -7.56 18.75
C GLU A 364 25.24 -7.82 17.35
N GLY A 365 25.93 -7.27 16.34
CA GLY A 365 25.57 -7.49 14.94
C GLY A 365 25.63 -8.95 14.52
N ALA A 366 26.61 -9.71 15.03
CA ALA A 366 26.70 -11.16 14.81
C ALA A 366 25.51 -11.90 15.45
N ILE A 367 25.11 -11.52 16.68
CA ILE A 367 23.94 -12.09 17.36
C ILE A 367 22.67 -11.82 16.57
N VAL A 368 22.45 -10.60 16.08
CA VAL A 368 21.31 -10.23 15.23
C VAL A 368 21.29 -11.09 13.97
N LEU A 369 22.42 -11.27 13.28
CA LEU A 369 22.50 -12.10 12.07
C LEU A 369 22.20 -13.57 12.38
N LEU A 370 22.75 -14.13 13.45
CA LEU A 370 22.48 -15.50 13.87
C LEU A 370 20.97 -15.71 14.19
N ALA A 371 20.36 -14.76 14.88
CA ALA A 371 18.93 -14.82 15.17
C ALA A 371 18.07 -14.76 13.89
N LEU A 372 18.41 -13.91 12.93
CA LEU A 372 17.76 -13.83 11.62
C LEU A 372 17.90 -15.14 10.84
N ILE A 373 19.11 -15.73 10.81
CA ILE A 373 19.38 -17.01 10.13
C ILE A 373 18.60 -18.14 10.80
N ALA A 374 18.62 -18.24 12.14
CA ALA A 374 17.89 -19.25 12.89
C ALA A 374 16.37 -19.17 12.67
N TYR A 375 15.83 -17.98 12.37
CA TYR A 375 14.40 -17.78 12.13
C TYR A 375 13.98 -18.05 10.67
N THR A 376 14.93 -18.17 9.75
CA THR A 376 14.65 -18.34 8.30
C THR A 376 13.73 -19.54 8.00
N PRO A 377 13.88 -20.74 8.61
CA PRO A 377 12.98 -21.87 8.33
C PRO A 377 11.52 -21.60 8.73
N SER A 378 11.28 -20.86 9.82
CA SER A 378 9.94 -20.47 10.24
C SER A 378 9.32 -19.47 9.27
N GLN A 379 10.12 -18.51 8.81
CA GLN A 379 9.71 -17.51 7.83
C GLN A 379 9.36 -18.15 6.48
N TYR A 380 10.18 -19.11 6.03
CA TYR A 380 9.94 -19.84 4.80
C TYR A 380 8.62 -20.61 4.85
N ARG A 381 8.37 -21.39 5.92
CA ARG A 381 7.11 -22.14 6.11
C ARG A 381 5.88 -21.21 6.16
N SER A 382 6.03 -20.03 6.76
CA SER A 382 4.95 -19.04 6.79
C SER A 382 4.67 -18.45 5.40
N ALA A 383 5.73 -18.19 4.61
CA ALA A 383 5.60 -17.71 3.25
C ALA A 383 4.97 -18.76 2.32
N ASP A 384 5.42 -20.01 2.41
CA ASP A 384 4.93 -21.13 1.63
C ASP A 384 3.41 -21.35 1.84
N ARG A 385 2.95 -21.38 3.08
CA ARG A 385 1.52 -21.45 3.40
C ARG A 385 0.73 -20.28 2.81
N GLN A 386 1.21 -19.06 3.02
CA GLN A 386 0.53 -17.86 2.54
C GLN A 386 0.45 -17.83 1.00
N PHE A 387 1.51 -18.23 0.30
CA PHE A 387 1.47 -18.31 -1.17
C PHE A 387 0.58 -19.43 -1.67
N GLY A 388 0.48 -20.54 -0.96
CA GLY A 388 -0.50 -21.60 -1.24
C GLY A 388 -1.94 -21.10 -1.13
N GLU A 389 -2.28 -20.35 -0.09
CA GLU A 389 -3.59 -19.71 0.09
C GLU A 389 -3.88 -18.69 -1.03
N LEU A 390 -2.90 -17.84 -1.36
CA LEU A 390 -3.05 -16.85 -2.44
C LEU A 390 -3.21 -17.50 -3.82
N ALA A 391 -2.56 -18.64 -4.07
CA ALA A 391 -2.70 -19.38 -5.31
C ALA A 391 -4.12 -19.99 -5.45
N ARG A 392 -4.69 -20.50 -4.35
CA ARG A 392 -6.08 -20.95 -4.33
C ARG A 392 -7.04 -19.80 -4.60
N GLN A 393 -6.89 -18.66 -3.91
CA GLN A 393 -7.70 -17.47 -4.15
C GLN A 393 -7.62 -17.02 -5.61
N GLN A 394 -6.41 -16.94 -6.19
CA GLN A 394 -6.23 -16.59 -7.62
C GLN A 394 -6.95 -17.58 -8.55
N SER A 395 -6.93 -18.87 -8.23
CA SER A 395 -7.65 -19.90 -9.02
C SER A 395 -9.16 -19.70 -8.97
N ILE A 396 -9.73 -19.43 -7.77
CA ILE A 396 -11.16 -19.18 -7.56
C ILE A 396 -11.61 -17.92 -8.33
N GLU A 397 -10.82 -16.84 -8.25
CA GLU A 397 -11.08 -15.60 -9.02
C GLU A 397 -10.96 -15.84 -10.53
N GLY A 398 -9.97 -16.64 -10.97
CA GLY A 398 -9.79 -17.05 -12.37
C GLY A 398 -10.99 -17.84 -12.92
N ASP A 399 -11.55 -18.74 -12.11
CA ASP A 399 -12.77 -19.49 -12.46
C ASP A 399 -13.99 -18.55 -12.57
N LEU A 400 -14.08 -17.53 -11.70
CA LEU A 400 -15.15 -16.51 -11.78
C LEU A 400 -15.02 -15.67 -13.07
N VAL A 401 -13.81 -15.24 -13.41
CA VAL A 401 -13.52 -14.53 -14.68
C VAL A 401 -13.84 -15.40 -15.90
N ALA A 402 -13.59 -16.71 -15.80
CA ALA A 402 -13.90 -17.65 -16.89
C ALA A 402 -15.40 -17.73 -17.17
N LEU A 403 -16.28 -17.61 -16.16
CA LEU A 403 -17.73 -17.53 -16.35
C LEU A 403 -18.15 -16.30 -17.17
N VAL A 404 -17.52 -15.16 -16.91
CA VAL A 404 -17.76 -13.92 -17.68
C VAL A 404 -17.29 -14.11 -19.13
N ARG A 405 -16.07 -14.62 -19.32
CA ARG A 405 -15.49 -14.84 -20.64
C ARG A 405 -16.30 -15.81 -21.49
N ASN A 406 -16.86 -16.83 -20.88
CA ASN A 406 -17.68 -17.86 -21.57
C ASN A 406 -19.15 -17.44 -21.72
N HIS A 407 -19.48 -16.17 -21.44
CA HIS A 407 -20.85 -15.63 -21.52
C HIS A 407 -21.89 -16.39 -20.68
N ALA A 408 -21.46 -17.07 -19.62
CA ALA A 408 -22.36 -17.77 -18.71
C ALA A 408 -23.17 -16.79 -17.85
N ILE A 409 -22.65 -15.59 -17.62
CA ILE A 409 -23.31 -14.48 -16.93
C ILE A 409 -23.82 -13.48 -17.97
N ASP A 410 -25.15 -13.40 -18.12
CA ASP A 410 -25.82 -12.51 -19.08
C ASP A 410 -26.63 -11.44 -18.34
N LEU A 411 -26.17 -10.19 -18.39
CA LEU A 411 -26.82 -9.05 -17.74
C LEU A 411 -28.22 -8.73 -18.32
N ARG A 412 -28.59 -9.30 -19.47
CA ARG A 412 -29.95 -9.16 -20.01
C ARG A 412 -31.03 -9.90 -19.18
N CYS A 413 -30.60 -10.89 -18.40
CA CYS A 413 -31.48 -11.61 -17.46
C CYS A 413 -31.80 -10.77 -16.21
N GLY A 414 -31.02 -9.76 -15.89
CA GLY A 414 -31.14 -8.91 -14.70
C GLY A 414 -29.83 -8.70 -13.97
N PRO A 415 -29.87 -8.27 -12.69
CA PRO A 415 -28.67 -8.10 -11.87
C PRO A 415 -27.97 -9.44 -11.60
N VAL A 416 -26.69 -9.36 -11.23
CA VAL A 416 -25.92 -10.52 -10.77
C VAL A 416 -25.92 -10.55 -9.25
N GLY A 417 -26.49 -11.59 -8.66
CA GLY A 417 -26.40 -11.86 -7.22
C GLY A 417 -25.16 -12.66 -6.88
N VAL A 418 -24.53 -12.32 -5.77
CA VAL A 418 -23.36 -13.02 -5.22
C VAL A 418 -23.54 -13.21 -3.71
N PRO A 419 -22.91 -14.25 -3.10
CA PRO A 419 -23.10 -14.55 -1.69
C PRO A 419 -22.75 -13.39 -0.76
N ASN A 420 -21.61 -12.74 -1.00
CA ASN A 420 -21.16 -11.62 -0.20
C ASN A 420 -20.51 -10.53 -1.09
N HIS A 421 -19.87 -9.55 -0.45
CA HIS A 421 -19.25 -8.42 -1.14
C HIS A 421 -17.98 -8.76 -1.92
N ALA A 422 -17.25 -9.87 -1.61
CA ALA A 422 -15.94 -10.16 -2.18
C ALA A 422 -15.92 -10.27 -3.72
N PRO A 423 -16.87 -10.97 -4.41
CA PRO A 423 -16.88 -11.07 -5.87
C PRO A 423 -17.32 -9.80 -6.60
N VAL A 424 -17.97 -8.84 -5.91
CA VAL A 424 -18.62 -7.67 -6.53
C VAL A 424 -17.69 -6.88 -7.45
N PRO A 425 -16.50 -6.39 -7.00
CA PRO A 425 -15.68 -5.53 -7.84
C PRO A 425 -15.03 -6.29 -9.01
N LEU A 426 -14.73 -7.59 -8.83
CA LEU A 426 -14.19 -8.43 -9.88
C LEU A 426 -15.20 -8.58 -11.03
N LEU A 427 -16.42 -8.96 -10.70
CA LEU A 427 -17.51 -9.08 -11.69
C LEU A 427 -17.82 -7.73 -12.34
N ALA A 428 -17.90 -6.64 -11.58
CA ALA A 428 -18.16 -5.31 -12.11
C ALA A 428 -17.10 -4.89 -13.15
N LEU A 429 -15.82 -5.14 -12.86
CA LEU A 429 -14.72 -4.81 -13.76
C LEU A 429 -14.79 -5.63 -15.06
N TYR A 430 -14.94 -6.96 -14.94
CA TYR A 430 -14.89 -7.87 -16.10
C TYR A 430 -16.17 -7.83 -16.95
N LEU A 431 -17.35 -7.61 -16.34
CA LEU A 431 -18.60 -7.36 -17.04
C LEU A 431 -18.70 -5.94 -17.60
N LYS A 432 -17.74 -5.04 -17.29
CA LYS A 432 -17.77 -3.62 -17.66
C LYS A 432 -19.05 -2.92 -17.23
N THR A 433 -19.58 -3.26 -16.07
CA THR A 433 -20.82 -2.73 -15.54
C THR A 433 -20.60 -1.90 -14.28
N SER A 434 -21.66 -1.28 -13.77
CA SER A 434 -21.63 -0.63 -12.46
C SER A 434 -21.53 -1.68 -11.35
N PRO A 435 -20.74 -1.48 -10.29
CA PRO A 435 -20.79 -2.32 -9.10
C PRO A 435 -22.21 -2.48 -8.50
N ARG A 436 -23.10 -1.51 -8.69
CA ARG A 436 -24.54 -1.61 -8.30
C ARG A 436 -25.30 -2.74 -9.02
N SER A 437 -24.84 -3.15 -10.20
CA SER A 437 -25.46 -4.25 -10.95
C SER A 437 -25.05 -5.63 -10.43
N VAL A 438 -24.11 -5.69 -9.49
CA VAL A 438 -23.68 -6.90 -8.81
C VAL A 438 -24.08 -6.79 -7.34
N VAL A 439 -25.13 -7.52 -6.97
CA VAL A 439 -25.78 -7.39 -5.66
C VAL A 439 -25.24 -8.46 -4.70
N SER A 440 -24.59 -8.02 -3.63
CA SER A 440 -24.24 -8.91 -2.51
C SER A 440 -25.52 -9.28 -1.73
N LEU A 441 -25.81 -10.56 -1.59
CA LEU A 441 -26.95 -11.03 -0.79
C LEU A 441 -26.76 -10.84 0.72
N GLN A 442 -25.53 -10.53 1.15
CA GLN A 442 -25.22 -10.10 2.50
C GLN A 442 -25.93 -8.79 2.88
N THR A 443 -26.17 -7.90 1.91
CA THR A 443 -26.71 -6.55 2.14
C THR A 443 -27.93 -6.22 1.28
N GLY A 444 -28.27 -7.10 0.33
CA GLY A 444 -29.37 -6.88 -0.61
C GLY A 444 -30.06 -8.18 -0.98
N HIS A 445 -30.98 -8.12 -1.95
CA HIS A 445 -31.68 -9.29 -2.50
C HIS A 445 -31.93 -9.11 -3.99
N ILE A 446 -32.06 -10.21 -4.71
CA ILE A 446 -32.47 -10.23 -6.11
C ILE A 446 -33.71 -11.10 -6.26
N ALA A 447 -34.69 -10.61 -6.99
CA ALA A 447 -35.92 -11.38 -7.33
C ALA A 447 -35.76 -12.11 -8.67
N THR A 448 -34.98 -11.54 -9.59
CA THR A 448 -34.71 -12.09 -10.92
C THR A 448 -33.21 -11.79 -11.24
N GLY A 449 -32.64 -12.47 -12.23
CA GLY A 449 -31.26 -12.28 -12.65
C GLY A 449 -30.46 -13.58 -12.61
N ILE A 450 -29.16 -13.43 -12.41
CA ILE A 450 -28.23 -14.55 -12.27
C ILE A 450 -27.65 -14.54 -10.86
N TYR A 451 -27.64 -15.69 -10.22
CA TYR A 451 -26.99 -15.89 -8.94
C TYR A 451 -25.76 -16.79 -9.10
N VAL A 452 -24.64 -16.36 -8.59
CA VAL A 452 -23.36 -17.08 -8.64
C VAL A 452 -23.01 -17.51 -7.21
N ASP A 453 -22.97 -18.83 -7.00
CA ASP A 453 -22.76 -19.46 -5.70
C ASP A 453 -21.44 -20.24 -5.65
N PRO A 454 -20.76 -20.37 -4.51
CA PRO A 454 -19.59 -21.24 -4.40
C PRO A 454 -19.99 -22.71 -4.64
N ALA A 455 -19.14 -23.43 -5.40
CA ALA A 455 -19.42 -24.83 -5.75
C ALA A 455 -19.08 -25.83 -4.62
N SER A 456 -18.39 -25.37 -3.57
CA SER A 456 -18.01 -26.20 -2.43
C SER A 456 -17.72 -25.36 -1.19
N ASN A 457 -17.76 -26.00 -0.02
CA ASN A 457 -17.37 -25.38 1.25
C ASN A 457 -15.92 -24.86 1.23
N GLU A 458 -15.00 -25.53 0.49
CA GLU A 458 -13.61 -25.08 0.37
C GLU A 458 -13.55 -23.71 -0.34
N VAL A 459 -14.32 -23.50 -1.40
CA VAL A 459 -14.41 -22.19 -2.08
C VAL A 459 -15.10 -21.15 -1.20
N GLU A 460 -16.09 -21.56 -0.44
CA GLU A 460 -16.76 -20.71 0.52
C GLU A 460 -15.79 -20.25 1.61
N ASP A 461 -15.05 -21.15 2.22
CA ASP A 461 -14.07 -20.85 3.28
C ASP A 461 -12.86 -20.01 2.78
N ASP A 462 -12.34 -20.32 1.59
CA ASP A 462 -11.13 -19.68 1.06
C ASP A 462 -11.40 -18.29 0.43
N TYR A 463 -12.65 -17.98 0.04
CA TYR A 463 -12.93 -16.75 -0.70
C TYR A 463 -14.17 -15.97 -0.23
N VAL A 464 -15.23 -16.66 0.19
CA VAL A 464 -16.51 -16.02 0.52
C VAL A 464 -16.59 -15.66 2.00
N LEU A 465 -16.27 -16.60 2.89
CA LEU A 465 -16.43 -16.39 4.33
C LEU A 465 -15.33 -15.47 4.91
N ASP A 466 -15.75 -14.43 5.61
CA ASP A 466 -14.87 -13.68 6.53
C ASP A 466 -15.27 -14.04 7.97
N PRO A 467 -14.42 -14.70 8.75
CA PRO A 467 -14.73 -15.08 10.14
C PRO A 467 -15.10 -13.91 11.06
N ARG A 468 -14.86 -12.67 10.60
CA ARG A 468 -15.19 -11.45 11.34
C ARG A 468 -16.53 -10.85 10.91
N ASP A 469 -17.16 -11.39 9.88
CA ASP A 469 -18.45 -10.91 9.37
C ASP A 469 -19.58 -11.78 9.91
N PRO A 470 -20.48 -11.25 10.75
CA PRO A 470 -21.58 -12.03 11.32
C PRO A 470 -22.72 -12.32 10.32
N HIS A 471 -22.74 -11.64 9.17
CA HIS A 471 -23.82 -11.74 8.18
C HIS A 471 -23.42 -12.59 6.97
N GLN A 472 -23.07 -13.85 7.25
CA GLN A 472 -22.63 -14.79 6.23
C GLN A 472 -23.65 -15.92 6.14
N ALA A 473 -24.75 -15.74 5.59
CA ALA A 473 -25.60 -16.88 5.30
C ALA A 473 -26.09 -16.72 3.88
N VAL A 474 -25.72 -17.64 3.07
CA VAL A 474 -26.18 -17.57 1.71
C VAL A 474 -26.79 -18.87 1.31
N SER A 475 -28.05 -18.79 0.97
CA SER A 475 -28.79 -19.81 0.27
C SER A 475 -29.20 -19.28 -1.10
N VAL A 476 -29.26 -20.17 -2.08
CA VAL A 476 -29.78 -19.84 -3.42
C VAL A 476 -31.15 -19.17 -3.29
N PRO A 477 -31.38 -17.99 -3.91
CA PRO A 477 -32.67 -17.32 -3.81
C PRO A 477 -33.83 -18.19 -4.34
N PRO A 478 -35.04 -18.11 -3.75
CA PRO A 478 -36.15 -18.92 -4.16
C PRO A 478 -36.55 -18.75 -5.63
N GLY A 479 -36.79 -19.86 -6.33
CA GLY A 479 -37.23 -19.87 -7.71
C GLY A 479 -36.09 -19.71 -8.75
N PHE A 480 -34.84 -19.68 -8.30
CA PHE A 480 -33.71 -19.78 -9.19
C PHE A 480 -33.41 -21.25 -9.51
N THR A 481 -33.07 -21.54 -10.77
CA THR A 481 -32.74 -22.88 -11.26
C THR A 481 -31.31 -22.93 -11.72
N GLU A 482 -30.63 -24.02 -11.45
CA GLU A 482 -29.24 -24.21 -11.87
C GLU A 482 -29.16 -24.19 -13.41
N LYS A 483 -28.19 -23.40 -13.92
CA LYS A 483 -27.89 -23.26 -15.34
C LYS A 483 -26.59 -23.93 -15.73
N GLY A 484 -25.62 -23.99 -14.83
CA GLY A 484 -24.31 -24.57 -15.08
C GLY A 484 -23.35 -24.34 -13.93
N ALA A 485 -22.17 -24.91 -14.08
CA ALA A 485 -21.12 -24.86 -13.07
C ALA A 485 -19.72 -24.82 -13.73
N ASN A 486 -18.73 -24.37 -12.95
CA ASN A 486 -17.34 -24.69 -13.19
C ASN A 486 -16.71 -25.27 -11.91
N ARG A 487 -15.38 -25.33 -11.81
CA ARG A 487 -14.69 -25.92 -10.66
C ARG A 487 -15.03 -25.20 -9.33
N SER A 488 -15.16 -23.88 -9.36
CA SER A 488 -15.29 -23.06 -8.15
C SER A 488 -16.68 -22.47 -7.96
N TRP A 489 -17.52 -22.41 -9.01
CA TRP A 489 -18.77 -21.66 -8.98
C TRP A 489 -19.92 -22.41 -9.63
N LEU A 490 -21.10 -22.33 -9.02
CA LEU A 490 -22.40 -22.70 -9.55
C LEU A 490 -23.12 -21.46 -10.07
N ILE A 491 -23.89 -21.60 -11.14
CA ILE A 491 -24.69 -20.51 -11.71
C ILE A 491 -26.17 -20.91 -11.65
N PHE A 492 -26.94 -20.07 -11.05
CA PHE A 492 -28.40 -20.18 -11.02
C PHE A 492 -29.01 -18.99 -11.77
N GLN A 493 -30.14 -19.19 -12.41
CA GLN A 493 -30.82 -18.12 -13.11
C GLN A 493 -32.34 -18.14 -12.86
N ARG A 494 -32.92 -16.94 -12.88
CA ARG A 494 -34.34 -16.68 -12.94
C ARG A 494 -34.54 -15.45 -13.81
N CYS A 495 -34.72 -15.66 -15.12
CA CYS A 495 -35.05 -14.56 -16.04
C CYS A 495 -36.56 -14.33 -16.05
N THR A 496 -36.95 -13.08 -16.27
CA THR A 496 -38.37 -12.68 -16.47
C THR A 496 -38.87 -13.07 -17.83
#